data_f54b43fb3d4b5ecea27c72dcd08769d9
#
_entry.id   f54b43fb3d4b5ecea27c72dcd08769d9
#
_cell.length_a   1.000
_cell.length_b   1.000
_cell.length_c   1.000
_cell.angle_alpha   90.00
_cell.angle_beta   90.00
_cell.angle_gamma   90.00
#
_symmetry.space_group_name_H-M   'P 1'
#
loop_
_entity.id
_entity.type
_entity.pdbx_description
1 polymer ?
#
loop_
_entity_poly.entity_id
_entity_poly.type
_entity_poly.pdbx_seq_one_letter_code
_entity_poly.pdbx_strand_id
1 'polypeptide(L)'
;DIYLNNQFNTQLRLLDKEIFLLIDESQYDKNWSMSGKIIYDRSEKIFMVFTGSSALNLEYNADAARRMFKRVVTPLNYNEHLKLKYDYSNINLGNSLVSLILNGEEQNAIKYENEMNRDLINNIKYNFNDWDEYLKYGGFPILARKINFRKLSTNIVDMIEKVVNTDMVAIKNFTFENQTNSNRILRYLALQNAGN
;
A
#
# COMPACT_ATOMS: atom_id res chain seq x y z
N ASP A 1 14.16 21.19 15.77
CA ASP A 1 13.92 22.46 16.49
C ASP A 1 14.01 23.71 15.60
N ILE A 2 14.99 23.82 14.68
CA ILE A 2 15.14 25.00 13.80
C ILE A 2 13.86 25.27 12.99
N TYR A 3 13.28 24.26 12.37
CA TYR A 3 12.04 24.40 11.62
C TYR A 3 10.88 24.87 12.51
N LEU A 4 10.70 24.26 13.67
CA LEU A 4 9.64 24.61 14.62
C LEU A 4 9.82 26.03 15.17
N ASN A 5 11.06 26.42 15.43
CA ASN A 5 11.36 27.78 15.88
C ASN A 5 11.03 28.81 14.80
N ASN A 6 11.39 28.51 13.55
CA ASN A 6 11.15 29.43 12.43
C ASN A 6 9.66 29.54 12.03
N GLN A 7 8.91 28.45 12.09
CA GLN A 7 7.51 28.41 11.66
C GLN A 7 6.52 28.72 12.77
N PHE A 8 6.82 28.33 14.00
CA PHE A 8 5.89 28.37 15.13
C PHE A 8 6.44 29.08 16.37
N ASN A 9 7.64 29.63 16.28
CA ASN A 9 8.34 30.27 17.39
C ASN A 9 8.37 29.40 18.67
N THR A 10 8.59 28.10 18.52
CA THR A 10 8.58 27.12 19.60
C THR A 10 9.64 26.04 19.41
N GLN A 11 9.85 25.25 20.42
CA GLN A 11 10.74 24.08 20.41
C GLN A 11 9.94 22.80 20.67
N LEU A 12 10.50 21.63 20.32
CA LEU A 12 9.84 20.32 20.48
C LEU A 12 9.26 20.11 21.89
N ARG A 13 9.97 20.51 22.92
CA ARG A 13 9.57 20.34 24.32
C ARG A 13 8.47 21.30 24.77
N LEU A 14 8.29 22.40 24.06
CA LEU A 14 7.37 23.49 24.41
C LEU A 14 6.14 23.54 23.53
N LEU A 15 5.95 22.46 22.72
CA LEU A 15 4.79 22.37 21.83
C LEU A 15 3.50 22.31 22.63
N ASP A 16 2.61 23.24 22.36
CA ASP A 16 1.24 23.32 22.88
C ASP A 16 0.20 22.73 21.91
N LYS A 17 0.55 22.60 20.63
CA LYS A 17 -0.29 22.12 19.54
C LYS A 17 0.14 20.74 19.04
N GLU A 18 -0.83 19.97 18.59
CA GLU A 18 -0.56 18.70 17.90
C GLU A 18 -0.01 18.95 16.50
N ILE A 19 1.04 18.21 16.16
CA ILE A 19 1.70 18.27 14.84
C ILE A 19 1.72 16.89 14.23
N PHE A 20 1.35 16.82 12.95
CA PHE A 20 1.45 15.61 12.12
C PHE A 20 2.63 15.75 11.17
N LEU A 21 3.61 14.88 11.31
CA LEU A 21 4.77 14.79 10.40
C LEU A 21 4.59 13.58 9.49
N LEU A 22 4.45 13.86 8.20
CA LEU A 22 4.37 12.83 7.16
C LEU A 22 5.67 12.86 6.37
N ILE A 23 6.47 11.83 6.50
CA ILE A 23 7.82 11.73 5.92
C ILE A 23 7.82 10.59 4.93
N ASP A 24 7.88 10.93 3.65
CA ASP A 24 7.88 9.97 2.56
C ASP A 24 9.30 9.53 2.20
N GLU A 25 9.43 8.31 1.67
CA GLU A 25 10.69 7.71 1.22
C GLU A 25 11.81 7.77 2.28
N SER A 26 11.46 7.45 3.51
CA SER A 26 12.35 7.59 4.68
C SER A 26 13.63 6.78 4.59
N GLN A 27 13.67 5.73 3.73
CA GLN A 27 14.86 4.91 3.52
C GLN A 27 16.05 5.67 2.92
N TYR A 28 15.84 6.85 2.34
CA TYR A 28 16.94 7.70 1.86
C TYR A 28 17.75 8.36 2.98
N ASP A 29 17.18 8.45 4.19
CA ASP A 29 17.92 8.85 5.38
C ASP A 29 18.27 7.63 6.23
N LYS A 30 19.55 7.28 6.33
CA LYS A 30 20.04 6.16 7.15
C LYS A 30 19.71 6.32 8.65
N ASN A 31 19.48 7.55 9.10
CA ASN A 31 19.20 7.87 10.49
C ASN A 31 17.72 8.15 10.79
N TRP A 32 16.82 7.89 9.84
CA TRP A 32 15.40 8.22 9.96
C TRP A 32 14.77 7.69 11.28
N SER A 33 15.07 6.46 11.66
CA SER A 33 14.50 5.84 12.87
C SER A 33 15.04 6.45 14.15
N MET A 34 16.32 6.86 14.14
CA MET A 34 16.93 7.59 15.28
C MET A 34 16.32 9.00 15.39
N SER A 35 16.15 9.69 14.28
CA SER A 35 15.49 11.01 14.23
C SER A 35 14.06 10.93 14.76
N GLY A 36 13.29 9.92 14.32
CA GLY A 36 11.95 9.66 14.82
C GLY A 36 11.93 9.38 16.33
N LYS A 37 12.85 8.56 16.83
CA LYS A 37 13.01 8.30 18.26
C LYS A 37 13.27 9.59 19.05
N ILE A 38 14.21 10.41 18.59
CA ILE A 38 14.56 11.68 19.28
C ILE A 38 13.36 12.62 19.37
N ILE A 39 12.56 12.69 18.31
CA ILE A 39 11.35 13.51 18.28
C ILE A 39 10.31 12.94 19.26
N TYR A 40 10.05 11.64 19.21
CA TYR A 40 9.12 10.96 20.09
C TYR A 40 9.47 11.13 21.58
N ASP A 41 10.74 10.97 21.94
CA ASP A 41 11.20 11.09 23.33
C ASP A 41 11.17 12.55 23.86
N ARG A 42 10.99 13.54 22.96
CA ARG A 42 10.98 14.97 23.34
C ARG A 42 9.60 15.60 23.36
N SER A 43 8.61 15.04 22.69
CA SER A 43 7.26 15.60 22.60
C SER A 43 6.21 14.55 22.36
N GLU A 44 5.17 14.55 23.20
CA GLU A 44 3.96 13.75 23.04
C GLU A 44 2.95 14.38 22.07
N LYS A 45 3.23 15.58 21.57
CA LYS A 45 2.35 16.35 20.68
C LYS A 45 2.62 16.12 19.19
N ILE A 46 3.54 15.20 18.86
CA ILE A 46 3.89 14.93 17.46
C ILE A 46 3.52 13.51 17.08
N PHE A 47 2.62 13.40 16.13
CA PHE A 47 2.33 12.14 15.44
C PHE A 47 3.16 12.04 14.17
N MET A 48 3.89 10.94 13.99
CA MET A 48 4.78 10.75 12.84
C MET A 48 4.37 9.54 12.01
N VAL A 49 4.35 9.73 10.70
CA VAL A 49 4.20 8.65 9.73
C VAL A 49 5.42 8.67 8.82
N PHE A 50 6.11 7.55 8.78
CA PHE A 50 7.23 7.32 7.87
C PHE A 50 6.78 6.32 6.81
N THR A 51 6.96 6.65 5.54
CA THR A 51 6.73 5.71 4.45
C THR A 51 8.06 5.29 3.83
N GLY A 52 8.04 4.17 3.15
CA GLY A 52 9.18 3.69 2.40
C GLY A 52 8.89 2.37 1.70
N SER A 53 9.65 2.03 0.67
CA SER A 53 9.49 0.77 -0.03
C SER A 53 9.96 -0.41 0.83
N SER A 54 9.16 -1.49 0.87
CA SER A 54 9.52 -2.71 1.63
C SER A 54 10.76 -3.41 1.08
N ALA A 55 11.07 -3.19 -0.20
CA ALA A 55 12.26 -3.76 -0.85
C ALA A 55 13.57 -3.23 -0.27
N LEU A 56 13.55 -2.05 0.35
CA LEU A 56 14.72 -1.39 0.92
C LEU A 56 14.84 -1.55 2.44
N ASN A 57 14.09 -2.50 3.03
CA ASN A 57 14.09 -2.76 4.47
C ASN A 57 14.23 -1.47 5.29
N LEU A 58 13.09 -0.88 5.65
CA LEU A 58 13.06 0.10 6.73
C LEU A 58 13.55 -0.63 8.00
N GLU A 59 14.87 -0.77 8.13
CA GLU A 59 15.48 -1.39 9.31
C GLU A 59 15.28 -0.46 10.50
N TYR A 60 14.53 -0.94 11.47
CA TYR A 60 14.48 -0.31 12.77
C TYR A 60 15.75 -0.66 13.54
N ASN A 61 16.35 0.30 14.21
CA ASN A 61 17.15 -0.10 15.35
C ASN A 61 16.22 -0.63 16.46
N ALA A 62 16.73 -1.51 17.32
CA ALA A 62 15.95 -2.16 18.37
C ALA A 62 15.22 -1.15 19.32
N ASP A 63 15.75 0.04 19.47
CA ASP A 63 15.18 1.10 20.29
C ASP A 63 13.98 1.80 19.63
N ALA A 64 14.03 2.01 18.31
CA ALA A 64 12.92 2.60 17.55
C ALA A 64 11.74 1.63 17.47
N ALA A 65 12.00 0.32 17.40
CA ALA A 65 10.98 -0.72 17.32
C ALA A 65 9.97 -0.69 18.50
N ARG A 66 10.36 -0.20 19.66
CA ARG A 66 9.47 -0.08 20.83
C ARG A 66 8.51 1.12 20.73
N ARG A 67 8.75 2.06 19.82
CA ARG A 67 8.03 3.33 19.69
C ARG A 67 7.25 3.47 18.39
N MET A 68 7.44 2.53 17.47
CA MET A 68 6.87 2.60 16.12
C MET A 68 6.09 1.34 15.80
N PHE A 69 4.94 1.51 15.15
CA PHE A 69 4.16 0.41 14.63
C PHE A 69 4.41 0.28 13.13
N LYS A 70 4.83 -0.90 12.69
CA LYS A 70 4.97 -1.20 11.27
C LYS A 70 3.63 -1.65 10.69
N ARG A 71 3.25 -1.04 9.57
CA ARG A 71 2.15 -1.51 8.73
C ARG A 71 2.68 -1.76 7.32
N VAL A 72 2.43 -2.94 6.82
CA VAL A 72 2.73 -3.27 5.42
C VAL A 72 1.47 -2.96 4.61
N VAL A 73 1.63 -2.12 3.58
CA VAL A 73 0.56 -1.84 2.63
C VAL A 73 0.74 -2.83 1.48
N THR A 74 -0.21 -3.75 1.38
CA THR A 74 -0.27 -4.73 0.29
C THR A 74 -1.08 -4.18 -0.88
N PRO A 75 -0.98 -4.79 -2.07
CA PRO A 75 -1.95 -4.51 -3.12
C PRO A 75 -3.39 -4.72 -2.62
N LEU A 76 -4.33 -3.92 -3.16
CA LEU A 76 -5.74 -4.00 -2.77
C LEU A 76 -6.30 -5.39 -3.04
N ASN A 77 -7.00 -5.97 -2.08
CA ASN A 77 -7.90 -7.09 -2.35
C ASN A 77 -9.20 -6.57 -3.00
N TYR A 78 -10.05 -7.48 -3.51
CA TYR A 78 -11.25 -7.08 -4.24
C TYR A 78 -12.24 -6.27 -3.39
N ASN A 79 -12.39 -6.60 -2.12
CA ASN A 79 -13.26 -5.85 -1.20
C ASN A 79 -12.76 -4.42 -0.97
N GLU A 80 -11.44 -4.24 -0.82
CA GLU A 80 -10.82 -2.91 -0.73
C GLU A 80 -10.96 -2.13 -2.04
N HIS A 81 -10.84 -2.82 -3.19
CA HIS A 81 -11.11 -2.24 -4.51
C HIS A 81 -12.56 -1.74 -4.63
N LEU A 82 -13.55 -2.57 -4.25
CA LEU A 82 -14.96 -2.18 -4.24
C LEU A 82 -15.21 -0.99 -3.31
N LYS A 83 -14.59 -0.98 -2.13
CA LYS A 83 -14.68 0.13 -1.19
C LYS A 83 -14.14 1.43 -1.79
N LEU A 84 -12.98 1.37 -2.43
CA LEU A 84 -12.33 2.55 -3.00
C LEU A 84 -13.07 3.09 -4.24
N LYS A 85 -13.58 2.19 -5.09
CA LYS A 85 -14.19 2.54 -6.39
C LYS A 85 -15.66 2.89 -6.29
N TYR A 86 -16.40 2.18 -5.44
CA TYR A 86 -17.87 2.25 -5.34
C TYR A 86 -18.38 2.65 -3.97
N ASP A 87 -17.48 2.88 -3.01
CA ASP A 87 -17.79 3.08 -1.59
C ASP A 87 -18.59 1.91 -0.97
N TYR A 88 -18.36 0.71 -1.48
CA TYR A 88 -19.02 -0.51 -1.05
C TYR A 88 -18.09 -1.41 -0.26
N SER A 89 -18.57 -1.95 0.85
CA SER A 89 -17.86 -2.99 1.61
C SER A 89 -18.84 -3.93 2.30
N ASN A 90 -18.54 -5.22 2.31
CA ASN A 90 -19.29 -6.23 3.02
C ASN A 90 -18.36 -7.07 3.90
N ILE A 91 -18.17 -6.62 5.14
CA ILE A 91 -17.30 -7.32 6.13
C ILE A 91 -17.88 -8.69 6.48
N ASN A 92 -19.20 -8.80 6.52
CA ASN A 92 -19.88 -10.04 6.87
C ASN A 92 -19.64 -11.14 5.84
N LEU A 93 -19.59 -10.80 4.55
CA LEU A 93 -19.23 -11.76 3.51
C LEU A 93 -17.81 -12.30 3.71
N GLY A 94 -16.82 -11.43 3.95
CA GLY A 94 -15.45 -11.85 4.20
C GLY A 94 -15.34 -12.83 5.39
N ASN A 95 -15.99 -12.51 6.50
CA ASN A 95 -16.01 -13.36 7.68
C ASN A 95 -16.73 -14.69 7.43
N SER A 96 -17.84 -14.67 6.70
CA SER A 96 -18.60 -15.89 6.39
C SER A 96 -17.87 -16.80 5.40
N LEU A 97 -17.08 -16.25 4.47
CA LEU A 97 -16.20 -17.03 3.58
C LEU A 97 -15.08 -17.73 4.36
N VAL A 98 -14.50 -17.06 5.35
CA VAL A 98 -13.53 -17.68 6.26
C VAL A 98 -14.19 -18.82 7.04
N SER A 99 -15.40 -18.61 7.57
CA SER A 99 -16.15 -19.64 8.29
C SER A 99 -16.53 -20.82 7.39
N LEU A 100 -16.90 -20.55 6.13
CA LEU A 100 -17.14 -21.60 5.13
C LEU A 100 -15.89 -22.46 4.90
N ILE A 101 -14.73 -21.84 4.72
CA ILE A 101 -13.47 -22.56 4.46
C ILE A 101 -13.03 -23.39 5.69
N LEU A 102 -13.15 -22.81 6.89
CA LEU A 102 -12.64 -23.45 8.11
C LEU A 102 -13.63 -24.44 8.72
N ASN A 103 -14.94 -24.15 8.65
CA ASN A 103 -15.99 -24.85 9.40
C ASN A 103 -17.06 -25.51 8.50
N GLY A 104 -17.05 -25.22 7.18
CA GLY A 104 -18.07 -25.72 6.25
C GLY A 104 -19.45 -25.01 6.37
N GLU A 105 -19.49 -23.79 6.94
CA GLU A 105 -20.74 -23.06 7.17
C GLU A 105 -21.20 -22.32 5.89
N GLU A 106 -22.01 -22.96 5.06
CA GLU A 106 -22.44 -22.43 3.75
C GLU A 106 -23.51 -21.34 3.85
N GLN A 107 -24.46 -21.44 4.76
CA GLN A 107 -25.68 -20.62 4.76
C GLN A 107 -25.39 -19.12 4.85
N ASN A 108 -24.49 -18.73 5.73
CA ASN A 108 -24.11 -17.32 5.87
C ASN A 108 -23.32 -16.80 4.66
N ALA A 109 -22.46 -17.63 4.07
CA ALA A 109 -21.71 -17.27 2.88
C ALA A 109 -22.65 -16.97 1.70
N ILE A 110 -23.60 -17.88 1.43
CA ILE A 110 -24.61 -17.72 0.37
C ILE A 110 -25.49 -16.48 0.62
N LYS A 111 -25.93 -16.28 1.87
CA LYS A 111 -26.74 -15.11 2.24
C LYS A 111 -26.02 -13.80 1.91
N TYR A 112 -24.80 -13.63 2.40
CA TYR A 112 -24.05 -12.38 2.23
C TYR A 112 -23.55 -12.17 0.79
N GLU A 113 -23.28 -13.25 0.05
CA GLU A 113 -23.00 -13.18 -1.39
C GLU A 113 -24.22 -12.65 -2.16
N ASN A 114 -25.42 -13.16 -1.88
CA ASN A 114 -26.65 -12.69 -2.50
C ASN A 114 -26.96 -11.23 -2.14
N GLU A 115 -26.70 -10.82 -0.90
CA GLU A 115 -26.80 -9.42 -0.49
C GLU A 115 -25.84 -8.54 -1.29
N MET A 116 -24.56 -8.94 -1.39
CA MET A 116 -23.56 -8.21 -2.18
C MET A 116 -23.97 -8.07 -3.64
N ASN A 117 -24.40 -9.16 -4.27
CA ASN A 117 -24.81 -9.16 -5.68
C ASN A 117 -26.00 -8.19 -5.91
N ARG A 118 -26.99 -8.21 -5.02
CA ARG A 118 -28.13 -7.29 -5.09
C ARG A 118 -27.70 -5.83 -4.92
N ASP A 119 -26.84 -5.55 -3.95
CA ASP A 119 -26.39 -4.19 -3.67
C ASP A 119 -25.54 -3.62 -4.81
N LEU A 120 -24.68 -4.45 -5.40
CA LEU A 120 -23.85 -4.05 -6.54
C LEU A 120 -24.69 -3.83 -7.80
N ILE A 121 -25.68 -4.69 -8.09
CA ILE A 121 -26.60 -4.54 -9.24
C ILE A 121 -27.39 -3.22 -9.11
N ASN A 122 -27.78 -2.84 -7.91
CA ASN A 122 -28.51 -1.60 -7.65
C ASN A 122 -27.61 -0.35 -7.66
N ASN A 123 -26.28 -0.52 -7.67
CA ASN A 123 -25.35 0.60 -7.75
C ASN A 123 -25.17 1.05 -9.21
N ILE A 124 -25.76 2.21 -9.55
CA ILE A 124 -25.70 2.78 -10.91
C ILE A 124 -24.27 2.94 -11.46
N LYS A 125 -23.27 3.05 -10.58
CA LYS A 125 -21.87 3.22 -10.97
C LYS A 125 -21.15 1.87 -11.21
N TYR A 126 -21.75 0.76 -10.77
CA TYR A 126 -21.11 -0.53 -10.83
C TYR A 126 -21.00 -1.03 -12.29
N ASN A 127 -19.79 -1.50 -12.65
CA ASN A 127 -19.51 -2.11 -13.94
C ASN A 127 -19.52 -3.64 -13.79
N PHE A 128 -20.37 -4.35 -14.51
CA PHE A 128 -20.44 -5.81 -14.47
C PHE A 128 -19.13 -6.52 -14.87
N ASN A 129 -18.26 -5.84 -15.63
CA ASN A 129 -16.94 -6.35 -15.98
C ASN A 129 -15.87 -5.98 -14.92
N ASP A 130 -16.26 -5.42 -13.78
CA ASP A 130 -15.32 -4.91 -12.78
C ASP A 130 -14.41 -6.00 -12.22
N TRP A 131 -14.92 -7.20 -12.04
CA TRP A 131 -14.13 -8.33 -11.60
C TRP A 131 -13.02 -8.69 -12.59
N ASP A 132 -13.33 -8.74 -13.89
CA ASP A 132 -12.35 -9.02 -14.95
C ASP A 132 -11.32 -7.89 -15.06
N GLU A 133 -11.74 -6.65 -14.89
CA GLU A 133 -10.85 -5.50 -14.81
C GLU A 133 -9.93 -5.60 -13.60
N TYR A 134 -10.49 -5.96 -12.44
CA TYR A 134 -9.72 -6.17 -11.22
C TYR A 134 -8.69 -7.30 -11.39
N LEU A 135 -9.05 -8.42 -11.98
CA LEU A 135 -8.12 -9.53 -12.22
C LEU A 135 -6.96 -9.15 -13.16
N LYS A 136 -7.19 -8.27 -14.13
CA LYS A 136 -6.16 -7.79 -15.05
C LYS A 136 -5.22 -6.76 -14.45
N TYR A 137 -5.75 -5.86 -13.63
CA TYR A 137 -5.04 -4.68 -13.16
C TYR A 137 -5.18 -4.49 -11.65
N GLY A 138 -5.86 -5.39 -10.98
CA GLY A 138 -6.23 -5.30 -9.59
C GLY A 138 -5.04 -5.22 -8.65
N GLY A 139 -5.32 -4.69 -7.47
CA GLY A 139 -4.31 -4.44 -6.48
C GLY A 139 -3.71 -3.03 -6.54
N PHE A 140 -3.75 -2.35 -7.69
CA PHE A 140 -3.26 -0.97 -7.79
C PHE A 140 -4.40 0.03 -7.53
N PRO A 141 -4.29 0.92 -6.52
CA PRO A 141 -5.34 1.92 -6.21
C PRO A 141 -5.70 2.83 -7.38
N ILE A 142 -4.78 2.98 -8.34
CA ILE A 142 -5.00 3.77 -9.55
C ILE A 142 -6.17 3.24 -10.40
N LEU A 143 -6.50 1.94 -10.30
CA LEU A 143 -7.64 1.33 -10.99
C LEU A 143 -8.99 1.91 -10.52
N ALA A 144 -9.08 2.33 -9.26
CA ALA A 144 -10.29 2.96 -8.72
C ALA A 144 -10.56 4.37 -9.30
N ARG A 145 -9.57 4.98 -9.94
CA ARG A 145 -9.73 6.24 -10.65
C ARG A 145 -10.23 5.97 -12.06
N LYS A 146 -11.09 6.83 -12.60
CA LYS A 146 -11.57 6.77 -13.99
C LYS A 146 -10.43 7.12 -14.97
N ILE A 147 -9.54 6.16 -15.22
CA ILE A 147 -8.40 6.33 -16.12
C ILE A 147 -8.58 5.39 -17.31
N ASN A 148 -8.24 5.87 -18.52
CA ASN A 148 -8.23 5.06 -19.73
C ASN A 148 -7.25 3.88 -19.57
N PHE A 149 -7.64 2.68 -20.01
CA PHE A 149 -6.84 1.46 -19.92
C PHE A 149 -5.43 1.58 -20.50
N ARG A 150 -5.25 2.27 -21.62
CA ARG A 150 -3.90 2.50 -22.18
C ARG A 150 -3.03 3.27 -21.21
N LYS A 151 -3.57 4.33 -20.61
CA LYS A 151 -2.85 5.14 -19.64
C LYS A 151 -2.55 4.35 -18.36
N LEU A 152 -3.45 3.48 -17.94
CA LEU A 152 -3.26 2.59 -16.80
C LEU A 152 -2.11 1.61 -17.04
N SER A 153 -2.11 0.92 -18.18
CA SER A 153 -1.05 -0.01 -18.56
C SER A 153 0.31 0.67 -18.62
N THR A 154 0.39 1.84 -19.24
CA THR A 154 1.62 2.65 -19.30
C THR A 154 2.10 2.98 -17.88
N ASN A 155 1.22 3.50 -17.02
CA ASN A 155 1.59 3.85 -15.65
C ASN A 155 2.12 2.64 -14.85
N ILE A 156 1.53 1.46 -15.02
CA ILE A 156 2.00 0.24 -14.35
C ILE A 156 3.38 -0.16 -14.87
N VAL A 157 3.61 -0.11 -16.19
CA VAL A 157 4.93 -0.39 -16.77
C VAL A 157 5.96 0.61 -16.25
N ASP A 158 5.65 1.90 -16.27
CA ASP A 158 6.54 2.96 -15.76
C ASP A 158 6.88 2.75 -14.27
N MET A 159 5.90 2.32 -13.46
CA MET A 159 6.13 1.99 -12.05
C MET A 159 7.08 0.80 -11.88
N ILE A 160 6.90 -0.27 -12.66
CA ILE A 160 7.77 -1.45 -12.65
C ILE A 160 9.18 -1.07 -13.09
N GLU A 161 9.31 -0.31 -14.18
CA GLU A 161 10.59 0.17 -14.67
C GLU A 161 11.30 1.07 -13.64
N LYS A 162 10.58 1.95 -12.96
CA LYS A 162 11.15 2.75 -11.87
C LYS A 162 11.70 1.87 -10.76
N VAL A 163 10.93 0.87 -10.31
CA VAL A 163 11.38 -0.04 -9.25
C VAL A 163 12.67 -0.76 -9.67
N VAL A 164 12.71 -1.33 -10.87
CA VAL A 164 13.88 -2.12 -11.33
C VAL A 164 15.08 -1.24 -11.64
N ASN A 165 14.86 -0.09 -12.29
CA ASN A 165 15.94 0.74 -12.83
C ASN A 165 16.41 1.83 -11.85
N THR A 166 15.66 2.11 -10.81
CA THR A 166 16.01 3.17 -9.84
C THR A 166 16.05 2.61 -8.42
N ASP A 167 14.95 2.06 -7.91
CA ASP A 167 14.85 1.71 -6.49
C ASP A 167 15.72 0.49 -6.16
N MET A 168 15.73 -0.54 -7.00
CA MET A 168 16.56 -1.72 -6.79
C MET A 168 18.06 -1.43 -6.96
N VAL A 169 18.42 -0.48 -7.82
CA VAL A 169 19.83 -0.05 -8.00
C VAL A 169 20.38 0.62 -6.75
N ALA A 170 19.53 1.23 -5.92
CA ALA A 170 19.93 1.80 -4.64
C ALA A 170 20.24 0.74 -3.57
N ILE A 171 19.92 -0.54 -3.81
CA ILE A 171 20.22 -1.63 -2.89
C ILE A 171 21.70 -1.99 -3.00
N LYS A 172 22.36 -2.12 -1.85
CA LYS A 172 23.73 -2.56 -1.79
C LYS A 172 23.90 -3.93 -2.50
N ASN A 173 24.90 -4.02 -3.39
CA ASN A 173 25.22 -5.18 -4.20
C ASN A 173 24.25 -5.49 -5.36
N PHE A 174 23.34 -4.59 -5.73
CA PHE A 174 22.55 -4.74 -6.93
C PHE A 174 23.36 -4.24 -8.15
N THR A 175 23.79 -5.18 -8.98
CA THR A 175 24.66 -4.90 -10.13
C THR A 175 23.83 -4.65 -11.40
N PHE A 176 24.48 -4.12 -12.45
CA PHE A 176 23.87 -3.99 -13.77
C PHE A 176 23.44 -5.36 -14.35
N GLU A 177 24.15 -6.42 -14.05
CA GLU A 177 23.75 -7.79 -14.42
C GLU A 177 22.45 -8.20 -13.73
N ASN A 178 22.30 -7.90 -12.42
CA ASN A 178 21.08 -8.15 -11.66
C ASN A 178 19.89 -7.38 -12.24
N GLN A 179 20.09 -6.12 -12.63
CA GLN A 179 19.09 -5.29 -13.28
C GLN A 179 18.63 -5.91 -14.62
N THR A 180 19.57 -6.32 -15.44
CA THR A 180 19.31 -6.96 -16.74
C THR A 180 18.54 -8.27 -16.55
N ASN A 181 18.93 -9.09 -15.58
CA ASN A 181 18.28 -10.36 -15.28
C ASN A 181 16.87 -10.14 -14.71
N SER A 182 16.67 -9.16 -13.84
CA SER A 182 15.34 -8.79 -13.35
C SER A 182 14.37 -8.42 -14.48
N ASN A 183 14.82 -7.58 -15.41
CA ASN A 183 14.05 -7.22 -16.60
C ASN A 183 13.73 -8.43 -17.49
N ARG A 184 14.68 -9.36 -17.66
CA ARG A 184 14.44 -10.60 -18.42
C ARG A 184 13.42 -11.51 -17.74
N ILE A 185 13.50 -11.67 -16.42
CA ILE A 185 12.55 -12.47 -15.63
C ILE A 185 11.15 -11.87 -15.74
N LEU A 186 11.01 -10.56 -15.57
CA LEU A 186 9.69 -9.89 -15.67
C LEU A 186 9.08 -10.07 -17.07
N ARG A 187 9.88 -9.91 -18.12
CA ARG A 187 9.41 -10.14 -19.49
C ARG A 187 9.04 -11.61 -19.73
N TYR A 188 9.82 -12.54 -19.21
CA TYR A 188 9.52 -13.97 -19.32
C TYR A 188 8.21 -14.30 -18.63
N LEU A 189 8.00 -13.84 -17.40
CA LEU A 189 6.75 -14.04 -16.66
C LEU A 189 5.54 -13.42 -17.38
N ALA A 190 5.71 -12.22 -17.96
CA ALA A 190 4.65 -11.56 -18.71
C ALA A 190 4.26 -12.30 -20.01
N LEU A 191 5.22 -13.04 -20.61
CA LEU A 191 4.97 -13.83 -21.84
C LEU A 191 4.45 -15.24 -21.54
N GLN A 192 4.61 -15.73 -20.32
CA GLN A 192 4.00 -16.97 -19.88
C GLN A 192 2.49 -16.74 -19.76
N ASN A 193 1.72 -17.31 -20.64
CA ASN A 193 0.27 -17.34 -20.47
C ASN A 193 -0.05 -18.04 -19.15
N ALA A 194 -0.54 -17.27 -18.17
CA ALA A 194 -1.09 -17.81 -16.96
C ALA A 194 -2.34 -18.63 -17.34
N GLY A 195 -2.17 -19.90 -17.63
CA GLY A 195 -3.31 -20.75 -17.96
C GLY A 195 -3.06 -21.86 -18.98
N ASN A 196 -1.89 -22.45 -19.00
CA ASN A 196 -1.71 -23.81 -19.51
C ASN A 196 -1.31 -24.73 -18.38
#